data_c70a3bfad8c3dd92165b2f27ca8671c2
#
_entry.id   c70a3bfad8c3dd92165b2f27ca8671c2
#
_cell.length_a   1.000
_cell.length_b   1.000
_cell.length_c   1.000
_cell.angle_alpha   90.00
_cell.angle_beta   90.00
_cell.angle_gamma   90.00
#
_symmetry.space_group_name_H-M   'P 1'
#
loop_
_entity.id
_entity.type
_entity.pdbx_description
1 polymer ?
#
loop_
_entity_poly.entity_id
_entity_poly.type
_entity_poly.pdbx_seq_one_letter_code
_entity_poly.pdbx_strand_id
1 'polypeptide(L)'
;NSMIAEGCDVDGSVDFSVLFAGVTVEEGAVVNYSIIMPGAVIKSGAVVEYAIVGSDSVIESDAHIGKSPESAEKSDNWGIAVVGHNVTVSSGKAVEPKQIIGENI
;
A
#
# COMPACT_ATOMS: atom_id res chain seq x y z
N ASN A 1 -4.18 12.69 -9.46
CA ASN A 1 -3.01 12.58 -10.32
C ASN A 1 -2.38 11.19 -10.19
N SER A 2 -3.07 10.20 -10.71
CA SER A 2 -2.65 8.80 -10.60
C SER A 2 -2.96 8.06 -11.89
N MET A 3 -2.27 6.94 -12.10
CA MET A 3 -2.55 6.03 -13.21
C MET A 3 -3.31 4.83 -12.66
N ILE A 4 -4.51 4.60 -13.16
CA ILE A 4 -5.37 3.52 -12.69
C ILE A 4 -5.73 2.64 -13.87
N ALA A 5 -5.28 1.38 -13.83
CA ALA A 5 -5.52 0.42 -14.90
C ALA A 5 -6.96 -0.12 -14.88
N GLU A 6 -7.30 -0.94 -15.88
CA GLU A 6 -8.63 -1.50 -16.02
C GLU A 6 -9.00 -2.44 -14.87
N GLY A 7 -10.28 -2.50 -14.57
CA GLY A 7 -10.82 -3.44 -13.58
C GLY A 7 -10.58 -3.03 -12.13
N CYS A 8 -10.05 -1.84 -11.88
CA CYS A 8 -9.88 -1.36 -10.52
C CYS A 8 -11.21 -0.87 -9.94
N ASP A 9 -11.40 -1.16 -8.66
CA ASP A 9 -12.53 -0.67 -7.89
C ASP A 9 -11.98 0.27 -6.82
N VAL A 10 -12.14 1.57 -7.03
CA VAL A 10 -11.54 2.58 -6.16
C VAL A 10 -12.61 3.40 -5.49
N ASP A 11 -12.85 3.14 -4.22
CA ASP A 11 -13.77 3.90 -3.38
C ASP A 11 -13.02 4.75 -2.34
N GLY A 12 -11.74 4.54 -2.20
CA GLY A 12 -10.88 5.29 -1.30
C GLY A 12 -10.17 6.43 -2.00
N SER A 13 -9.16 6.97 -1.35
CA SER A 13 -8.36 8.08 -1.85
C SER A 13 -7.07 7.56 -2.46
N VAL A 14 -6.79 7.94 -3.70
CA VAL A 14 -5.55 7.54 -4.40
C VAL A 14 -4.92 8.78 -5.00
N ASP A 15 -3.66 9.03 -4.67
CA ASP A 15 -2.91 10.18 -5.17
C ASP A 15 -1.48 9.80 -5.53
N PHE A 16 -0.98 10.35 -6.63
CA PHE A 16 0.41 10.15 -7.08
C PHE A 16 0.84 8.70 -7.05
N SER A 17 -0.05 7.80 -7.48
CA SER A 17 0.16 6.35 -7.38
C SER A 17 -0.16 5.66 -8.69
N VAL A 18 0.32 4.43 -8.83
CA VAL A 18 0.02 3.58 -9.98
C VAL A 18 -0.72 2.35 -9.48
N LEU A 19 -1.93 2.14 -9.98
CA LEU A 19 -2.70 0.93 -9.69
C LEU A 19 -2.74 0.07 -10.95
N PHE A 20 -2.23 -1.14 -10.86
CA PHE A 20 -2.30 -2.10 -11.95
C PHE A 20 -3.69 -2.75 -11.99
N ALA A 21 -3.91 -3.66 -12.94
CA ALA A 21 -5.25 -4.21 -13.19
C ALA A 21 -5.86 -4.91 -11.97
N GLY A 22 -7.15 -4.72 -11.76
CA GLY A 22 -7.92 -5.45 -10.75
C GLY A 22 -7.65 -5.08 -9.30
N VAL A 23 -7.04 -3.93 -9.05
CA VAL A 23 -6.79 -3.46 -7.68
C VAL A 23 -8.07 -2.94 -7.05
N THR A 24 -8.28 -3.26 -5.78
CA THR A 24 -9.41 -2.75 -5.00
C THR A 24 -8.89 -1.83 -3.90
N VAL A 25 -9.45 -0.62 -3.82
CA VAL A 25 -9.17 0.32 -2.72
C VAL A 25 -10.50 0.67 -2.08
N GLU A 26 -10.74 0.18 -0.87
CA GLU A 26 -12.02 0.34 -0.19
C GLU A 26 -12.21 1.76 0.37
N GLU A 27 -13.45 2.09 0.68
CA GLU A 27 -13.80 3.39 1.24
C GLU A 27 -13.00 3.66 2.52
N GLY A 28 -12.44 4.87 2.64
CA GLY A 28 -11.65 5.24 3.80
C GLY A 28 -10.18 4.84 3.72
N ALA A 29 -9.81 4.00 2.75
CA ALA A 29 -8.40 3.68 2.53
C ALA A 29 -7.69 4.83 1.82
N VAL A 30 -6.39 4.95 2.05
CA VAL A 30 -5.56 5.99 1.44
C VAL A 30 -4.34 5.36 0.79
N VAL A 31 -4.10 5.70 -0.47
CA VAL A 31 -2.92 5.24 -1.22
C VAL A 31 -2.22 6.47 -1.79
N ASN A 32 -1.02 6.74 -1.33
CA ASN A 32 -0.23 7.89 -1.78
C ASN A 32 1.18 7.47 -2.18
N TYR A 33 1.65 8.00 -3.31
CA TYR A 33 3.04 7.80 -3.76
C TYR A 33 3.45 6.32 -3.76
N SER A 34 2.56 5.45 -4.22
CA SER A 34 2.74 4.01 -4.13
C SER A 34 2.48 3.31 -5.46
N ILE A 35 2.97 2.08 -5.56
CA ILE A 35 2.70 1.21 -6.71
C ILE A 35 1.99 -0.02 -6.17
N ILE A 36 0.78 -0.25 -6.67
CA ILE A 36 -0.05 -1.36 -6.25
C ILE A 36 -0.17 -2.34 -7.40
N MET A 37 0.35 -3.53 -7.21
CA MET A 37 0.44 -4.56 -8.25
C MET A 37 -0.92 -5.23 -8.49
N PRO A 38 -1.08 -5.96 -9.62
CA PRO A 38 -2.39 -6.51 -9.99
C PRO A 38 -3.06 -7.36 -8.91
N GLY A 39 -4.36 -7.16 -8.74
CA GLY A 39 -5.18 -7.97 -7.86
C GLY A 39 -5.07 -7.67 -6.37
N ALA A 40 -4.24 -6.73 -5.96
CA ALA A 40 -4.09 -6.39 -4.56
C ALA A 40 -5.34 -5.70 -4.01
N VAL A 41 -5.58 -5.87 -2.72
CA VAL A 41 -6.74 -5.29 -2.02
C VAL A 41 -6.27 -4.44 -0.86
N ILE A 42 -6.69 -3.18 -0.85
CA ILE A 42 -6.41 -2.25 0.25
C ILE A 42 -7.74 -2.00 0.96
N LYS A 43 -7.87 -2.52 2.17
CA LYS A 43 -9.14 -2.48 2.90
C LYS A 43 -9.39 -1.15 3.60
N SER A 44 -10.62 -0.95 4.06
CA SER A 44 -11.06 0.30 4.67
C SER A 44 -10.15 0.75 5.80
N GLY A 45 -9.78 2.03 5.81
CA GLY A 45 -8.96 2.60 6.87
C GLY A 45 -7.47 2.30 6.75
N ALA A 46 -7.06 1.43 5.83
CA ALA A 46 -5.64 1.16 5.62
C ALA A 46 -4.96 2.35 4.93
N VAL A 47 -3.71 2.56 5.24
CA VAL A 47 -2.91 3.62 4.62
C VAL A 47 -1.67 2.99 3.98
N VAL A 48 -1.47 3.28 2.69
CA VAL A 48 -0.29 2.84 1.96
C VAL A 48 0.38 4.08 1.39
N GLU A 49 1.60 4.33 1.82
CA GLU A 49 2.33 5.50 1.34
C GLU A 49 3.81 5.18 1.12
N TYR A 50 4.34 5.66 0.01
CA TYR A 50 5.74 5.43 -0.37
C TYR A 50 6.10 3.95 -0.29
N ALA A 51 5.27 3.11 -0.91
CA ALA A 51 5.39 1.66 -0.82
C ALA A 51 5.05 0.97 -2.13
N ILE A 52 5.47 -0.28 -2.25
CA ILE A 52 5.08 -1.18 -3.33
C ILE A 52 4.35 -2.35 -2.70
N VAL A 53 3.12 -2.60 -3.14
CA VAL A 53 2.31 -3.73 -2.67
C VAL A 53 2.24 -4.77 -3.78
N GLY A 54 2.69 -5.98 -3.50
CA GLY A 54 2.77 -7.06 -4.47
C GLY A 54 1.41 -7.58 -4.94
N SER A 55 1.45 -8.37 -6.02
CA SER A 55 0.23 -8.93 -6.62
C SER A 55 -0.56 -9.78 -5.64
N ASP A 56 -1.87 -9.66 -5.68
CA ASP A 56 -2.81 -10.45 -4.89
C ASP A 56 -2.61 -10.36 -3.36
N SER A 57 -1.88 -9.35 -2.92
CA SER A 57 -1.69 -9.11 -1.50
C SER A 57 -2.89 -8.38 -0.92
N VAL A 58 -3.12 -8.57 0.38
CA VAL A 58 -4.24 -7.96 1.08
C VAL A 58 -3.70 -7.14 2.25
N ILE A 59 -4.02 -5.85 2.23
CA ILE A 59 -3.70 -4.96 3.34
C ILE A 59 -5.00 -4.78 4.12
N GLU A 60 -5.06 -5.39 5.30
CA GLU A 60 -6.28 -5.39 6.12
C GLU A 60 -6.59 -4.01 6.67
N SER A 61 -7.80 -3.85 7.20
CA SER A 61 -8.26 -2.56 7.72
C SER A 61 -7.31 -1.99 8.77
N ASP A 62 -7.09 -0.68 8.70
CA ASP A 62 -6.26 0.07 9.66
C ASP A 62 -4.78 -0.32 9.67
N ALA A 63 -4.32 -1.16 8.74
CA ALA A 63 -2.90 -1.40 8.59
C ALA A 63 -2.23 -0.18 7.95
N HIS A 64 -0.98 0.05 8.26
CA HIS A 64 -0.24 1.20 7.74
C HIS A 64 1.05 0.73 7.10
N ILE A 65 1.20 0.96 5.80
CA ILE A 65 2.37 0.53 5.03
C ILE A 65 3.18 1.76 4.63
N GLY A 66 4.41 1.79 5.08
CA GLY A 66 5.35 2.87 4.73
C GLY A 66 5.13 4.16 5.50
N LYS A 67 5.98 5.12 5.25
CA LYS A 67 5.88 6.49 5.79
C LYS A 67 6.45 7.47 4.78
N SER A 68 5.91 8.68 4.77
CA SER A 68 6.48 9.72 3.93
C SER A 68 7.85 10.16 4.48
N PRO A 69 8.76 10.62 3.61
CA PRO A 69 10.05 11.12 4.09
C PRO A 69 9.92 12.36 4.97
N GLU A 70 8.81 13.06 4.88
CA GLU A 70 8.54 14.24 5.71
C GLU A 70 8.11 13.86 7.13
N SER A 71 7.43 12.71 7.27
CA SER A 71 6.98 12.19 8.56
C SER A 71 8.05 11.40 9.29
N ALA A 72 9.00 10.84 8.55
CA ALA A 72 10.10 10.08 9.11
C ALA A 72 11.25 11.05 9.43
N GLU A 73 12.02 10.72 10.45
CA GLU A 73 13.25 11.45 10.68
C GLU A 73 14.13 11.33 9.44
N LYS A 74 14.77 12.42 9.06
CA LYS A 74 15.72 12.41 7.95
C LYS A 74 16.92 11.56 8.37
N SER A 75 16.80 10.29 8.10
CA SER A 75 17.88 9.35 8.39
C SER A 75 18.13 8.50 7.16
N ASP A 76 19.30 7.91 7.11
CA ASP A 76 19.63 6.94 6.07
C ASP A 76 18.74 5.69 6.16
N ASN A 77 17.86 5.63 7.13
CA ASN A 77 16.95 4.51 7.36
C ASN A 77 15.59 4.67 6.66
N TRP A 78 15.34 5.80 5.99
CA TRP A 78 14.11 5.94 5.23
C TRP A 78 14.27 5.27 3.86
N GLY A 79 13.23 4.62 3.40
CA GLY A 79 13.16 4.04 2.07
C GLY A 79 11.76 3.53 1.81
N ILE A 80 11.52 3.05 0.60
CA ILE A 80 10.24 2.49 0.21
C ILE A 80 10.01 1.18 0.94
N ALA A 81 8.82 1.00 1.50
CA ALA A 81 8.40 -0.28 2.07
C ALA A 81 7.92 -1.18 0.93
N VAL A 82 8.14 -2.48 1.06
CA VAL A 82 7.73 -3.44 0.03
C VAL A 82 6.96 -4.58 0.69
N VAL A 83 5.76 -4.84 0.17
CA VAL A 83 4.97 -6.02 0.54
C VAL A 83 5.03 -6.97 -0.67
N GLY A 84 5.46 -8.19 -0.46
CA GLY A 84 5.58 -9.20 -1.52
C GLY A 84 4.22 -9.63 -2.08
N HIS A 85 4.23 -10.52 -3.07
CA HIS A 85 2.98 -11.02 -3.63
C HIS A 85 2.33 -12.06 -2.70
N ASN A 86 1.01 -12.16 -2.76
CA ASN A 86 0.21 -13.07 -1.93
C ASN A 86 0.46 -12.95 -0.42
N VAL A 87 0.78 -11.74 0.02
CA VAL A 87 1.03 -11.46 1.44
C VAL A 87 -0.17 -10.78 2.05
N THR A 88 -0.58 -11.21 3.22
CA THR A 88 -1.62 -10.53 4.00
C THR A 88 -0.98 -9.80 5.16
N VAL A 89 -1.23 -8.50 5.23
CA VAL A 89 -0.84 -7.67 6.37
C VAL A 89 -2.07 -7.49 7.24
N SER A 90 -2.04 -8.04 8.45
CA SER A 90 -3.19 -8.05 9.34
C SER A 90 -3.59 -6.66 9.81
N SER A 91 -4.85 -6.53 10.22
CA SER A 91 -5.42 -5.29 10.72
C SER A 91 -4.54 -4.67 11.82
N GLY A 92 -4.33 -3.37 11.71
CA GLY A 92 -3.56 -2.61 12.69
C GLY A 92 -2.05 -2.79 12.64
N LYS A 93 -1.54 -3.64 11.75
CA LYS A 93 -0.09 -3.83 11.61
C LYS A 93 0.55 -2.69 10.84
N ALA A 94 1.83 -2.47 11.08
CA ALA A 94 2.60 -1.45 10.39
C ALA A 94 3.81 -2.07 9.70
N VAL A 95 4.08 -1.61 8.48
CA VAL A 95 5.31 -1.93 7.77
C VAL A 95 6.13 -0.65 7.68
N GLU A 96 7.29 -0.67 8.27
CA GLU A 96 8.15 0.50 8.35
C GLU A 96 8.92 0.75 7.04
N PRO A 97 9.42 1.96 6.83
CA PRO A 97 10.27 2.23 5.68
C PRO A 97 11.43 1.24 5.57
N LYS A 98 11.78 0.89 4.35
CA LYS A 98 12.82 -0.09 4.02
C LYS A 98 12.50 -1.54 4.34
N GLN A 99 11.42 -1.83 5.06
CA GLN A 99 11.05 -3.22 5.32
C GLN A 99 10.58 -3.89 4.03
N ILE A 100 10.91 -5.15 3.89
CA ILE A 100 10.44 -6.00 2.81
C ILE A 100 9.74 -7.18 3.47
N ILE A 101 8.43 -7.28 3.26
CA ILE A 101 7.61 -8.30 3.89
C ILE A 101 7.27 -9.38 2.87
N GLY A 102 7.83 -10.55 3.05
CA GLY A 102 7.61 -11.71 2.17
C GLY A 102 6.65 -12.74 2.74
N GLU A 103 6.19 -12.56 3.96
CA GLU A 103 5.28 -13.49 4.65
C GLU A 103 4.15 -12.71 5.30
N ASN A 104 3.03 -13.41 5.56
CA ASN A 104 1.90 -12.79 6.26
C ASN A 104 2.30 -12.33 7.66
N ILE A 105 1.81 -11.17 8.04
CA ILE A 105 2.08 -10.62 9.37
C ILE A 105 0.80 -10.19 10.07
#